data_e3a369bedeb61f92631fd511bf7df5de
#
_entry.id   e3a369bedeb61f92631fd511bf7df5de
#
_cell.length_a   1.000
_cell.length_b   1.000
_cell.length_c   1.000
_cell.angle_alpha   90.00
_cell.angle_beta   90.00
_cell.angle_gamma   90.00
#
_symmetry.space_group_name_H-M   'P 1'
#
loop_
_entity.id
_entity.type
_entity.pdbx_description
1 polymer ?
#
loop_
_entity_poly.entity_id
_entity_poly.type
_entity_poly.pdbx_seq_one_letter_code
_entity_poly.pdbx_strand_id
1 'polypeptide(L)'
;MAAVTPLGDTAATLWSAIQADRQLCDRGVISDALFMTLRKQAQNHAAAMGFAYPAVQSLASAGSKGTAQAQNGPQQHSEFADRSIELGTMACMQALANAGWSADVCSRTDTALFVATSKGPILRLLEACAMQRTGKSLPTDLAWHVALGPAALQTVLAGIINPGGPVQTHIAACAGSLIGVQRAWNAIRRGECKRAIVVASDASIHPLFEHSFENLGVFAKRDNIGRRYCRPFDPSGGGFFISEAAAAICLEAGDGENVEVENCWLGADATHLLAIDPTGASLERGLRACAAERKVTFIQAHAAGTQHDRVEWAAITRVCGREAAVFSHKHWLGHCLGASGLLGLVISAMCHQHATLPLGPAISRPARSITISQGFGGHIGMCVLAG
;
A
#
# COMPACT_ATOMS: atom_id res chain seq x y z
N MET A 1 -13.18 -0.04 -0.39
CA MET A 1 -11.80 0.26 -0.02
C MET A 1 -11.50 -0.12 1.41
N ALA A 2 -10.25 -0.42 1.71
CA ALA A 2 -9.79 -0.78 3.05
C ALA A 2 -8.36 -0.27 3.29
N ALA A 3 -8.02 -0.05 4.56
CA ALA A 3 -6.67 0.27 5.00
C ALA A 3 -6.41 -0.41 6.34
N VAL A 4 -5.23 -1.01 6.47
CA VAL A 4 -4.71 -1.63 7.68
C VAL A 4 -3.39 -0.94 8.02
N THR A 5 -3.36 -0.23 9.14
CA THR A 5 -2.24 0.62 9.53
C THR A 5 -2.03 0.58 11.05
N PRO A 6 -0.88 1.05 11.57
CA PRO A 6 -0.68 1.16 13.01
C PRO A 6 -1.65 2.14 13.72
N LEU A 7 -2.28 3.08 12.98
CA LEU A 7 -3.25 4.03 13.52
C LEU A 7 -4.71 3.56 13.42
N GLY A 8 -5.00 2.53 12.63
CA GLY A 8 -6.37 2.05 12.48
C GLY A 8 -6.45 0.75 11.69
N ASP A 9 -7.39 -0.08 12.06
CA ASP A 9 -7.69 -1.39 11.48
C ASP A 9 -8.67 -1.33 10.32
N THR A 10 -9.33 -0.20 10.14
CA THR A 10 -10.25 0.07 9.04
C THR A 10 -9.98 1.47 8.47
N ALA A 11 -10.52 1.75 7.29
CA ALA A 11 -10.48 3.09 6.73
C ALA A 11 -11.13 4.11 7.70
N ALA A 12 -12.25 3.76 8.34
CA ALA A 12 -12.94 4.65 9.27
C ALA A 12 -12.13 4.95 10.54
N THR A 13 -11.48 3.95 11.14
CA THR A 13 -10.63 4.15 12.33
C THR A 13 -9.36 4.93 12.00
N LEU A 14 -8.78 4.69 10.82
CA LEU A 14 -7.68 5.49 10.29
C LEU A 14 -8.10 6.95 10.11
N TRP A 15 -9.26 7.19 9.51
CA TRP A 15 -9.79 8.55 9.32
C TRP A 15 -9.98 9.27 10.64
N SER A 16 -10.60 8.61 11.63
CA SER A 16 -10.76 9.17 12.96
C SER A 16 -9.44 9.52 13.64
N ALA A 17 -8.42 8.67 13.48
CA ALA A 17 -7.08 8.93 13.99
C ALA A 17 -6.41 10.15 13.32
N ILE A 18 -6.57 10.28 12.00
CA ILE A 18 -6.06 11.41 11.22
C ILE A 18 -6.76 12.71 11.65
N GLN A 19 -8.09 12.70 11.80
CA GLN A 19 -8.85 13.88 12.25
C GLN A 19 -8.53 14.29 13.69
N ALA A 20 -8.08 13.36 14.53
CA ALA A 20 -7.57 13.61 15.87
C ALA A 20 -6.08 13.98 15.92
N ASP A 21 -5.44 14.19 14.78
CA ASP A 21 -3.99 14.45 14.60
C ASP A 21 -3.08 13.46 15.33
N ARG A 22 -3.46 12.19 15.37
CA ARG A 22 -2.65 11.13 15.98
C ARG A 22 -1.48 10.80 15.06
N GLN A 23 -0.28 11.14 15.49
CA GLN A 23 0.95 10.88 14.75
C GLN A 23 1.70 9.70 15.35
N LEU A 24 2.25 8.85 14.46
CA LEU A 24 3.25 7.86 14.84
C LEU A 24 4.63 8.50 14.94
N CYS A 25 5.49 7.89 15.74
CA CYS A 25 6.89 8.24 15.80
C CYS A 25 7.76 6.99 15.83
N ASP A 26 9.04 7.14 15.47
CA ASP A 26 10.09 6.12 15.44
C ASP A 26 9.87 4.98 14.44
N ARG A 27 8.83 4.19 14.61
CA ARG A 27 8.45 3.05 13.77
C ARG A 27 6.94 2.91 13.74
N GLY A 28 6.39 2.67 12.57
CA GLY A 28 4.97 2.39 12.41
C GLY A 28 4.67 0.89 12.43
N VAL A 29 4.74 0.26 13.60
CA VAL A 29 4.46 -1.16 13.78
C VAL A 29 3.02 -1.39 14.24
N ILE A 30 2.30 -2.26 13.56
CA ILE A 30 0.99 -2.74 14.02
C ILE A 30 1.23 -3.67 15.22
N SER A 31 0.63 -3.37 16.37
CA SER A 31 0.79 -4.19 17.57
C SER A 31 0.26 -5.61 17.36
N ASP A 32 0.84 -6.60 18.04
CA ASP A 32 0.42 -7.99 17.91
C ASP A 32 -1.06 -8.20 18.29
N ALA A 33 -1.55 -7.47 19.29
CA ALA A 33 -2.96 -7.53 19.69
C ALA A 33 -3.88 -7.03 18.56
N LEU A 34 -3.54 -5.92 17.92
CA LEU A 34 -4.28 -5.40 16.76
C LEU A 34 -4.16 -6.37 15.57
N PHE A 35 -2.98 -6.92 15.33
CA PHE A 35 -2.72 -7.87 14.26
C PHE A 35 -3.60 -9.13 14.40
N MET A 36 -3.69 -9.71 15.61
CA MET A 36 -4.55 -10.87 15.86
C MET A 36 -6.03 -10.55 15.71
N THR A 37 -6.46 -9.34 16.10
CA THR A 37 -7.83 -8.88 15.89
C THR A 37 -8.17 -8.78 14.41
N LEU A 38 -7.32 -8.14 13.64
CA LEU A 38 -7.45 -7.99 12.18
C LEU A 38 -7.53 -9.34 11.47
N ARG A 39 -6.67 -10.28 11.88
CA ARG A 39 -6.66 -11.62 11.32
C ARG A 39 -7.99 -12.34 11.54
N LYS A 40 -8.55 -12.27 12.75
CA LYS A 40 -9.86 -12.86 13.07
C LYS A 40 -10.98 -12.19 12.25
N GLN A 41 -10.95 -10.87 12.09
CA GLN A 41 -11.92 -10.16 11.26
C GLN A 41 -11.83 -10.60 9.79
N ALA A 42 -10.62 -10.71 9.23
CA ALA A 42 -10.41 -11.16 7.86
C ALA A 42 -10.92 -12.59 7.62
N GLN A 43 -10.71 -13.49 8.58
CA GLN A 43 -11.26 -14.86 8.56
C GLN A 43 -12.80 -14.85 8.56
N ASN A 44 -13.42 -14.03 9.40
CA ASN A 44 -14.87 -13.90 9.47
C ASN A 44 -15.44 -13.33 8.17
N HIS A 45 -14.81 -12.30 7.60
CA HIS A 45 -15.21 -11.73 6.31
C HIS A 45 -15.08 -12.74 5.18
N ALA A 46 -13.97 -13.48 5.10
CA ALA A 46 -13.77 -14.51 4.11
C ALA A 46 -14.87 -15.59 4.19
N ALA A 47 -15.14 -16.11 5.38
CA ALA A 47 -16.19 -17.10 5.60
C ALA A 47 -17.59 -16.57 5.19
N ALA A 48 -17.93 -15.35 5.59
CA ALA A 48 -19.22 -14.72 5.24
C ALA A 48 -19.41 -14.51 3.72
N MET A 49 -18.31 -14.31 2.98
CA MET A 49 -18.32 -14.12 1.54
C MET A 49 -18.09 -15.40 0.73
N GLY A 50 -17.95 -16.56 1.39
CA GLY A 50 -17.75 -17.85 0.74
C GLY A 50 -16.31 -18.12 0.28
N PHE A 51 -15.32 -17.39 0.78
CA PHE A 51 -13.91 -17.65 0.49
C PHE A 51 -13.32 -18.68 1.44
N ALA A 52 -12.51 -19.60 0.89
CA ALA A 52 -11.68 -20.49 1.70
C ALA A 52 -10.46 -19.72 2.23
N TYR A 53 -10.60 -19.11 3.40
CA TYR A 53 -9.44 -18.51 4.09
C TYR A 53 -8.63 -19.64 4.73
N PRO A 54 -7.42 -19.94 4.24
CA PRO A 54 -6.66 -21.06 4.78
C PRO A 54 -6.35 -20.78 6.25
N ALA A 55 -6.64 -21.77 7.13
CA ALA A 55 -5.96 -21.81 8.41
C ALA A 55 -4.46 -21.84 8.11
N VAL A 56 -3.66 -21.03 8.82
CA VAL A 56 -2.20 -20.89 8.60
C VAL A 56 -1.47 -22.24 8.55
N GLN A 57 -2.05 -23.27 9.14
CA GLN A 57 -1.57 -24.65 9.08
C GLN A 57 -1.82 -25.40 7.76
N SER A 58 -2.78 -24.98 6.93
CA SER A 58 -3.17 -25.78 5.75
C SER A 58 -2.37 -25.47 4.47
N LEU A 59 -1.70 -24.35 4.40
CA LEU A 59 -0.75 -24.08 3.31
C LEU A 59 0.53 -24.93 3.44
N ALA A 60 0.82 -25.42 4.65
CA ALA A 60 1.91 -26.35 4.95
C ALA A 60 1.63 -27.79 4.53
N SER A 61 0.37 -28.21 4.54
CA SER A 61 -0.01 -29.63 4.42
C SER A 61 -0.41 -30.07 3.01
N ALA A 62 -0.54 -29.16 2.05
CA ALA A 62 -0.95 -29.51 0.70
C ALA A 62 0.08 -30.33 -0.12
N GLY A 63 1.30 -30.50 0.40
CA GLY A 63 2.41 -31.20 -0.28
C GLY A 63 2.87 -32.53 0.34
N SER A 64 2.43 -32.92 1.54
CA SER A 64 2.95 -34.10 2.21
C SER A 64 1.90 -35.20 2.43
N LYS A 65 1.69 -36.04 1.41
CA LYS A 65 1.27 -37.44 1.63
C LYS A 65 2.53 -38.26 1.89
N GLY A 66 3.11 -38.11 3.05
CA GLY A 66 4.23 -38.89 3.54
C GLY A 66 4.15 -38.93 5.05
N THR A 67 4.01 -40.14 5.60
CA THR A 67 3.91 -40.50 6.99
C THR A 67 4.75 -39.63 7.94
N ALA A 68 4.11 -38.84 8.79
CA ALA A 68 4.75 -38.11 9.88
C ALA A 68 4.33 -38.69 11.21
N GLN A 69 5.30 -39.25 11.95
CA GLN A 69 5.18 -39.48 13.39
C GLN A 69 5.23 -38.13 14.11
N ALA A 70 4.22 -37.89 14.94
CA ALA A 70 4.13 -36.72 15.81
C ALA A 70 5.22 -36.72 16.85
N GLN A 71 6.03 -35.68 16.94
CA GLN A 71 6.82 -35.36 18.14
C GLN A 71 6.28 -34.06 18.74
N ASN A 72 5.82 -34.18 19.99
CA ASN A 72 5.28 -33.11 20.81
C ASN A 72 6.36 -32.15 21.30
N GLY A 73 6.17 -30.86 21.07
CA GLY A 73 6.89 -29.75 21.69
C GLY A 73 6.20 -28.43 21.37
N PRO A 74 6.12 -27.41 22.26
CA PRO A 74 5.40 -26.19 22.01
C PRO A 74 6.22 -25.29 21.08
N GLN A 75 5.97 -25.34 19.80
CA GLN A 75 6.45 -24.35 18.82
C GLN A 75 5.28 -23.49 18.35
N GLN A 76 5.07 -22.39 19.05
CA GLN A 76 4.23 -21.28 18.61
C GLN A 76 5.05 -20.38 17.69
N HIS A 77 5.21 -20.76 16.44
CA HIS A 77 5.52 -19.81 15.37
C HIS A 77 4.57 -20.09 14.23
N SER A 78 3.85 -19.03 13.80
CA SER A 78 2.98 -19.09 12.63
C SER A 78 3.85 -19.40 11.40
N GLU A 79 3.89 -20.63 10.96
CA GLU A 79 4.86 -21.17 10.00
C GLU A 79 4.75 -20.58 8.58
N PHE A 80 3.87 -19.60 8.31
CA PHE A 80 3.56 -19.28 6.92
C PHE A 80 3.53 -17.84 6.50
N ALA A 81 3.50 -16.85 7.36
CA ALA A 81 3.18 -15.55 6.84
C ALA A 81 4.29 -14.55 7.13
N ASP A 82 5.02 -14.18 6.08
CA ASP A 82 5.61 -12.84 6.07
C ASP A 82 4.51 -11.83 6.38
N ARG A 83 4.81 -10.91 7.26
CA ARG A 83 3.86 -9.92 7.78
C ARG A 83 3.20 -9.11 6.66
N SER A 84 3.92 -8.86 5.55
CA SER A 84 3.37 -8.17 4.39
C SER A 84 2.27 -8.98 3.70
N ILE A 85 2.39 -10.31 3.64
CA ILE A 85 1.38 -11.20 3.05
C ILE A 85 0.11 -11.18 3.90
N GLU A 86 0.25 -11.31 5.22
CA GLU A 86 -0.91 -11.31 6.11
C GLU A 86 -1.65 -9.96 6.08
N LEU A 87 -0.94 -8.85 6.20
CA LEU A 87 -1.54 -7.51 6.15
C LEU A 87 -2.26 -7.26 4.83
N GLY A 88 -1.64 -7.64 3.70
CA GLY A 88 -2.26 -7.53 2.38
C GLY A 88 -3.52 -8.37 2.25
N THR A 89 -3.52 -9.59 2.80
CA THR A 89 -4.69 -10.47 2.81
C THR A 89 -5.82 -9.88 3.65
N MET A 90 -5.51 -9.35 4.85
CA MET A 90 -6.49 -8.69 5.71
C MET A 90 -7.14 -7.49 5.03
N ALA A 91 -6.34 -6.61 4.41
CA ALA A 91 -6.85 -5.46 3.68
C ALA A 91 -7.73 -5.88 2.49
N CYS A 92 -7.33 -6.93 1.78
CA CYS A 92 -8.11 -7.46 0.67
C CYS A 92 -9.47 -7.97 1.11
N MET A 93 -9.54 -8.83 2.13
CA MET A 93 -10.80 -9.36 2.64
C MET A 93 -11.74 -8.25 3.14
N GLN A 94 -11.20 -7.24 3.79
CA GLN A 94 -11.98 -6.08 4.24
C GLN A 94 -12.51 -5.27 3.05
N ALA A 95 -11.71 -5.05 1.99
CA ALA A 95 -12.14 -4.32 0.81
C ALA A 95 -13.25 -5.06 0.06
N LEU A 96 -13.14 -6.39 -0.07
CA LEU A 96 -14.16 -7.25 -0.67
C LEU A 96 -15.47 -7.22 0.14
N ALA A 97 -15.38 -7.31 1.48
CA ALA A 97 -16.55 -7.21 2.35
C ALA A 97 -17.24 -5.85 2.19
N ASN A 98 -16.48 -4.75 2.16
CA ASN A 98 -17.01 -3.40 1.97
C ASN A 98 -17.62 -3.18 0.57
N ALA A 99 -17.15 -3.92 -0.43
CA ALA A 99 -17.70 -3.88 -1.79
C ALA A 99 -18.88 -4.86 -1.99
N GLY A 100 -19.13 -5.76 -1.04
CA GLY A 100 -20.13 -6.82 -1.17
C GLY A 100 -19.77 -7.88 -2.23
N TRP A 101 -18.47 -8.06 -2.53
CA TRP A 101 -18.02 -9.02 -3.56
C TRP A 101 -17.75 -10.38 -2.93
N SER A 102 -18.60 -11.35 -3.26
CA SER A 102 -18.48 -12.75 -2.85
C SER A 102 -17.46 -13.52 -3.69
N ALA A 103 -17.17 -14.76 -3.28
CA ALA A 103 -16.34 -15.69 -4.05
C ALA A 103 -16.86 -15.90 -5.48
N ASP A 104 -18.18 -15.99 -5.66
CA ASP A 104 -18.80 -16.14 -6.98
C ASP A 104 -18.55 -14.92 -7.88
N VAL A 105 -18.58 -13.72 -7.32
CA VAL A 105 -18.27 -12.49 -8.07
C VAL A 105 -16.80 -12.45 -8.45
N CYS A 106 -15.91 -12.82 -7.54
CA CYS A 106 -14.48 -12.78 -7.75
C CYS A 106 -13.98 -13.84 -8.74
N SER A 107 -14.60 -15.04 -8.77
CA SER A 107 -14.21 -16.12 -9.68
C SER A 107 -14.63 -15.91 -11.14
N ARG A 108 -15.37 -14.85 -11.44
CA ARG A 108 -15.79 -14.54 -12.82
C ARG A 108 -14.59 -14.11 -13.65
N THR A 109 -14.63 -14.46 -14.94
CA THR A 109 -13.57 -14.13 -15.92
C THR A 109 -13.36 -12.62 -16.12
N ASP A 110 -14.31 -11.80 -15.67
CA ASP A 110 -14.30 -10.34 -15.75
C ASP A 110 -13.81 -9.67 -14.44
N THR A 111 -13.24 -10.44 -13.47
CA THR A 111 -12.65 -9.92 -12.22
C THR A 111 -11.15 -10.15 -12.19
N ALA A 112 -10.38 -9.08 -12.10
CA ALA A 112 -8.91 -9.06 -12.11
C ALA A 112 -8.33 -8.80 -10.72
N LEU A 113 -7.07 -9.23 -10.49
CA LEU A 113 -6.30 -8.96 -9.28
C LEU A 113 -4.96 -8.30 -9.62
N PHE A 114 -4.72 -7.13 -9.06
CA PHE A 114 -3.45 -6.41 -9.16
C PHE A 114 -2.85 -6.22 -7.77
N VAL A 115 -1.61 -6.66 -7.60
CA VAL A 115 -0.90 -6.60 -6.32
C VAL A 115 0.33 -5.73 -6.46
N ALA A 116 0.66 -4.98 -5.41
CA ALA A 116 1.85 -4.15 -5.36
C ALA A 116 2.60 -4.28 -4.03
N THR A 117 3.92 -4.22 -4.11
CA THR A 117 4.83 -4.21 -2.96
C THR A 117 6.14 -3.56 -3.36
N SER A 118 6.95 -3.11 -2.40
CA SER A 118 8.30 -2.61 -2.73
C SER A 118 9.33 -3.74 -2.85
N LYS A 119 9.21 -4.81 -2.07
CA LYS A 119 10.21 -5.88 -1.97
C LYS A 119 9.62 -7.28 -1.85
N GLY A 120 8.31 -7.41 -1.65
CA GLY A 120 7.68 -8.68 -1.31
C GLY A 120 7.96 -9.12 0.13
N PRO A 121 7.94 -10.42 0.42
CA PRO A 121 8.08 -11.00 1.78
C PRO A 121 9.53 -10.97 2.25
N ILE A 122 10.11 -9.79 2.38
CA ILE A 122 11.54 -9.61 2.61
C ILE A 122 11.98 -10.10 3.99
N LEU A 123 11.12 -10.01 5.00
CA LEU A 123 11.44 -10.49 6.35
C LEU A 123 11.59 -12.00 6.35
N ARG A 124 10.76 -12.71 5.59
CA ARG A 124 10.85 -14.16 5.41
C ARG A 124 12.15 -14.57 4.72
N LEU A 125 12.56 -13.83 3.69
CA LEU A 125 13.82 -14.07 3.01
C LEU A 125 15.02 -13.86 3.95
N LEU A 126 15.00 -12.81 4.77
CA LEU A 126 16.06 -12.55 5.75
C LEU A 126 16.12 -13.65 6.82
N GLU A 127 14.97 -14.14 7.27
CA GLU A 127 14.89 -15.29 8.20
C GLU A 127 15.50 -16.55 7.57
N ALA A 128 15.15 -16.87 6.32
CA ALA A 128 15.73 -17.98 5.57
C ALA A 128 17.25 -17.90 5.49
N CYS A 129 17.79 -16.73 5.17
CA CYS A 129 19.23 -16.49 5.14
C CYS A 129 19.88 -16.67 6.51
N ALA A 130 19.22 -16.27 7.59
CA ALA A 130 19.70 -16.44 8.95
C ALA A 130 19.70 -17.93 9.36
N MET A 131 18.65 -18.68 9.03
CA MET A 131 18.59 -20.13 9.24
C MET A 131 19.73 -20.83 8.54
N GLN A 132 19.96 -20.57 7.27
CA GLN A 132 21.05 -21.16 6.50
C GLN A 132 22.43 -20.86 7.12
N ARG A 133 22.69 -19.63 7.54
CA ARG A 133 23.97 -19.25 8.19
C ARG A 133 24.20 -19.96 9.52
N THR A 134 23.13 -20.32 10.24
CA THR A 134 23.22 -21.02 11.53
C THR A 134 23.15 -22.54 11.39
N GLY A 135 23.21 -23.08 10.18
CA GLY A 135 23.15 -24.50 9.90
C GLY A 135 21.78 -25.16 10.16
N LYS A 136 20.74 -24.35 10.30
CA LYS A 136 19.36 -24.87 10.43
C LYS A 136 18.85 -25.28 9.03
N SER A 137 18.14 -26.40 8.98
CA SER A 137 17.49 -26.83 7.74
C SER A 137 16.38 -25.87 7.34
N LEU A 138 16.34 -25.52 6.05
CA LEU A 138 15.22 -24.81 5.47
C LEU A 138 14.05 -25.77 5.24
N PRO A 139 12.81 -25.31 5.38
CA PRO A 139 11.65 -26.09 4.94
C PRO A 139 11.79 -26.48 3.45
N THR A 140 11.41 -27.70 3.11
CA THR A 140 11.58 -28.24 1.75
C THR A 140 10.29 -28.29 0.96
N ASP A 141 9.18 -27.81 1.54
CA ASP A 141 7.91 -27.78 0.84
C ASP A 141 7.84 -26.65 -0.22
N LEU A 142 7.09 -26.90 -1.28
CA LEU A 142 6.94 -25.98 -2.40
C LEU A 142 6.25 -24.68 -1.96
N ALA A 143 5.32 -24.75 -1.02
CA ALA A 143 4.58 -23.58 -0.53
C ALA A 143 5.53 -22.59 0.14
N TRP A 144 6.50 -23.08 0.92
CA TRP A 144 7.51 -22.25 1.54
C TRP A 144 8.41 -21.56 0.48
N HIS A 145 8.78 -22.29 -0.57
CA HIS A 145 9.58 -21.72 -1.65
C HIS A 145 8.84 -20.62 -2.41
N VAL A 146 7.55 -20.83 -2.72
CA VAL A 146 6.71 -19.81 -3.38
C VAL A 146 6.53 -18.56 -2.50
N ALA A 147 6.46 -18.74 -1.18
CA ALA A 147 6.32 -17.64 -0.22
C ALA A 147 7.56 -16.75 -0.07
N LEU A 148 8.71 -17.09 -0.67
CA LEU A 148 9.91 -16.25 -0.69
C LEU A 148 9.94 -15.25 -1.85
N GLY A 149 9.17 -15.50 -2.89
CA GLY A 149 9.19 -14.66 -4.09
C GLY A 149 8.44 -13.35 -3.91
N PRO A 150 8.78 -12.30 -4.66
CA PRO A 150 8.10 -11.00 -4.55
C PRO A 150 6.63 -11.04 -4.98
N ALA A 151 6.20 -12.08 -5.70
CA ALA A 151 4.80 -12.31 -6.06
C ALA A 151 4.03 -13.16 -5.02
N ALA A 152 4.61 -13.46 -3.85
CA ALA A 152 3.99 -14.33 -2.86
C ALA A 152 2.61 -13.86 -2.40
N LEU A 153 2.44 -12.57 -2.14
CA LEU A 153 1.13 -12.00 -1.79
C LEU A 153 0.09 -12.24 -2.91
N GLN A 154 0.48 -12.04 -4.17
CA GLN A 154 -0.39 -12.34 -5.31
C GLN A 154 -0.79 -13.81 -5.35
N THR A 155 0.17 -14.71 -5.16
CA THR A 155 -0.09 -16.16 -5.19
C THR A 155 -1.04 -16.58 -4.08
N VAL A 156 -0.85 -16.06 -2.87
CA VAL A 156 -1.74 -16.34 -1.73
C VAL A 156 -3.15 -15.79 -1.99
N LEU A 157 -3.26 -14.54 -2.43
CA LEU A 157 -4.55 -13.92 -2.75
C LEU A 157 -5.26 -14.64 -3.91
N ALA A 158 -4.54 -15.00 -4.96
CA ALA A 158 -5.12 -15.75 -6.09
C ALA A 158 -5.67 -17.10 -5.62
N GLY A 159 -4.98 -17.79 -4.70
CA GLY A 159 -5.48 -19.04 -4.12
C GLY A 159 -6.74 -18.88 -3.26
N ILE A 160 -6.90 -17.73 -2.58
CA ILE A 160 -8.07 -17.45 -1.73
C ILE A 160 -9.26 -16.96 -2.58
N ILE A 161 -9.01 -16.00 -3.47
CA ILE A 161 -10.05 -15.26 -4.21
C ILE A 161 -10.48 -16.01 -5.47
N ASN A 162 -9.55 -16.78 -6.03
CA ASN A 162 -9.71 -17.48 -7.32
C ASN A 162 -10.18 -16.55 -8.46
N PRO A 163 -9.48 -15.43 -8.74
CA PRO A 163 -9.93 -14.49 -9.76
C PRO A 163 -9.90 -15.12 -11.15
N GLY A 164 -10.96 -14.95 -11.91
CA GLY A 164 -11.06 -15.54 -13.26
C GLY A 164 -10.41 -14.68 -14.35
N GLY A 165 -10.09 -13.43 -14.06
CA GLY A 165 -9.43 -12.47 -14.96
C GLY A 165 -7.93 -12.34 -14.75
N PRO A 166 -7.28 -11.29 -15.30
CA PRO A 166 -5.84 -11.06 -15.17
C PRO A 166 -5.35 -10.96 -13.72
N VAL A 167 -4.19 -11.56 -13.43
CA VAL A 167 -3.53 -11.51 -12.11
C VAL A 167 -2.10 -11.03 -12.30
N GLN A 168 -1.72 -9.92 -11.67
CA GLN A 168 -0.41 -9.28 -11.87
C GLN A 168 0.17 -8.71 -10.58
N THR A 169 1.51 -8.77 -10.44
CA THR A 169 2.25 -8.08 -9.37
C THR A 169 3.09 -6.95 -9.95
N HIS A 170 3.08 -5.80 -9.28
CA HIS A 170 3.84 -4.61 -9.65
C HIS A 170 4.86 -4.26 -8.57
N ILE A 171 6.12 -4.13 -8.98
CA ILE A 171 7.23 -3.74 -8.11
C ILE A 171 7.91 -2.53 -8.73
N ALA A 172 7.77 -1.38 -8.06
CA ALA A 172 8.36 -0.11 -8.48
C ALA A 172 8.61 0.79 -7.25
N ALA A 173 9.30 0.25 -6.26
CA ALA A 173 9.56 0.91 -5.00
C ALA A 173 8.27 1.52 -4.42
N CYS A 174 8.30 2.81 -4.02
CA CYS A 174 7.14 3.47 -3.40
C CYS A 174 6.01 3.81 -4.40
N ALA A 175 6.29 3.81 -5.71
CA ALA A 175 5.28 4.10 -6.74
C ALA A 175 4.47 2.86 -7.18
N GLY A 176 4.90 1.66 -6.79
CA GLY A 176 4.35 0.39 -7.27
C GLY A 176 2.83 0.29 -7.13
N SER A 177 2.27 0.78 -6.03
CA SER A 177 0.83 0.69 -5.79
C SER A 177 -0.01 1.56 -6.72
N LEU A 178 0.42 2.78 -7.06
CA LEU A 178 -0.29 3.60 -8.05
C LEU A 178 -0.11 3.06 -9.48
N ILE A 179 1.00 2.36 -9.76
CA ILE A 179 1.16 1.60 -11.00
C ILE A 179 0.11 0.49 -11.08
N GLY A 180 -0.11 -0.24 -9.98
CA GLY A 180 -1.17 -1.24 -9.88
C GLY A 180 -2.57 -0.65 -10.12
N VAL A 181 -2.86 0.51 -9.54
CA VAL A 181 -4.14 1.24 -9.77
C VAL A 181 -4.31 1.62 -11.23
N GLN A 182 -3.28 2.21 -11.84
CA GLN A 182 -3.32 2.60 -13.26
C GLN A 182 -3.52 1.38 -14.18
N ARG A 183 -2.89 0.26 -13.84
CA ARG A 183 -3.04 -0.96 -14.63
C ARG A 183 -4.47 -1.53 -14.51
N ALA A 184 -5.04 -1.52 -13.30
CA ALA A 184 -6.42 -1.90 -13.04
C ALA A 184 -7.42 -1.00 -13.78
N TRP A 185 -7.25 0.32 -13.68
CA TRP A 185 -8.06 1.31 -14.38
C TRP A 185 -8.02 1.13 -15.90
N ASN A 186 -6.82 0.91 -16.47
CA ASN A 186 -6.67 0.64 -17.90
C ASN A 186 -7.31 -0.69 -18.32
N ALA A 187 -7.20 -1.74 -17.51
CA ALA A 187 -7.81 -3.03 -17.80
C ALA A 187 -9.34 -2.91 -17.88
N ILE A 188 -9.95 -2.17 -16.97
CA ILE A 188 -11.39 -1.89 -16.99
C ILE A 188 -11.75 -1.07 -18.23
N ARG A 189 -11.05 0.01 -18.51
CA ARG A 189 -11.34 0.90 -19.66
C ARG A 189 -11.20 0.20 -21.02
N ARG A 190 -10.31 -0.77 -21.11
CA ARG A 190 -10.11 -1.58 -22.34
C ARG A 190 -11.03 -2.78 -22.42
N GLY A 191 -11.88 -3.02 -21.41
CA GLY A 191 -12.77 -4.17 -21.36
C GLY A 191 -12.06 -5.50 -21.09
N GLU A 192 -10.80 -5.47 -20.62
CA GLU A 192 -10.06 -6.68 -20.21
C GLU A 192 -10.72 -7.31 -18.95
N CYS A 193 -11.36 -6.50 -18.12
CA CYS A 193 -12.19 -6.91 -16.99
C CYS A 193 -13.26 -5.85 -16.69
N LYS A 194 -14.30 -6.24 -15.94
CA LYS A 194 -15.31 -5.29 -15.42
C LYS A 194 -14.98 -4.85 -14.00
N ARG A 195 -14.25 -5.70 -13.27
CA ARG A 195 -13.90 -5.53 -11.86
C ARG A 195 -12.42 -5.74 -11.67
N ALA A 196 -11.83 -4.93 -10.81
CA ALA A 196 -10.43 -5.08 -10.45
C ALA A 196 -10.24 -4.90 -8.94
N ILE A 197 -9.54 -5.83 -8.33
CA ILE A 197 -9.09 -5.76 -6.96
C ILE A 197 -7.64 -5.28 -7.00
N VAL A 198 -7.33 -4.17 -6.33
CA VAL A 198 -5.94 -3.68 -6.19
C VAL A 198 -5.55 -3.77 -4.74
N VAL A 199 -4.46 -4.47 -4.45
CA VAL A 199 -3.93 -4.66 -3.11
C VAL A 199 -2.48 -4.22 -3.06
N ALA A 200 -2.13 -3.43 -2.07
CA ALA A 200 -0.74 -3.07 -1.81
C ALA A 200 -0.39 -3.35 -0.35
N SER A 201 0.78 -3.93 -0.11
CA SER A 201 1.26 -4.22 1.24
C SER A 201 2.76 -4.11 1.32
N ASP A 202 3.23 -3.59 2.46
CA ASP A 202 4.65 -3.55 2.79
C ASP A 202 4.85 -3.64 4.31
N ALA A 203 5.79 -4.48 4.72
CA ALA A 203 6.18 -4.68 6.11
C ALA A 203 7.69 -4.92 6.18
N SER A 204 8.47 -3.90 5.79
CA SER A 204 9.93 -3.99 5.66
C SER A 204 10.67 -3.34 6.85
N ILE A 205 10.08 -3.38 8.06
CA ILE A 205 10.72 -2.83 9.27
C ILE A 205 11.78 -3.83 9.75
N HIS A 206 13.03 -3.53 9.44
CA HIS A 206 14.18 -4.35 9.83
C HIS A 206 15.44 -3.47 9.90
N PRO A 207 16.36 -3.71 10.85
CA PRO A 207 17.59 -2.93 11.00
C PRO A 207 18.38 -2.72 9.71
N LEU A 208 18.43 -3.73 8.83
CA LEU A 208 19.10 -3.64 7.54
C LEU A 208 18.57 -2.48 6.69
N PHE A 209 17.25 -2.30 6.62
CA PHE A 209 16.64 -1.24 5.82
C PHE A 209 16.70 0.11 6.54
N GLU A 210 16.52 0.13 7.86
CA GLU A 210 16.67 1.35 8.64
C GLU A 210 18.06 1.94 8.46
N HIS A 211 19.12 1.14 8.65
CA HIS A 211 20.50 1.57 8.41
C HIS A 211 20.75 2.00 6.95
N SER A 212 20.14 1.30 5.98
CA SER A 212 20.27 1.70 4.58
C SER A 212 19.70 3.09 4.33
N PHE A 213 18.53 3.41 4.88
CA PHE A 213 17.92 4.73 4.75
C PHE A 213 18.63 5.80 5.58
N GLU A 214 19.21 5.44 6.75
CA GLU A 214 20.08 6.31 7.52
C GLU A 214 21.32 6.69 6.71
N ASN A 215 21.99 5.72 6.07
CA ASN A 215 23.17 5.95 5.23
C ASN A 215 22.85 6.81 3.99
N LEU A 216 21.63 6.71 3.44
CA LEU A 216 21.15 7.56 2.36
C LEU A 216 20.80 8.99 2.82
N GLY A 217 20.79 9.25 4.13
CA GLY A 217 20.45 10.57 4.70
C GLY A 217 18.98 10.96 4.54
N VAL A 218 18.10 9.99 4.31
CA VAL A 218 16.65 10.22 4.13
C VAL A 218 15.82 9.78 5.34
N PHE A 219 16.47 9.21 6.36
CA PHE A 219 15.81 8.81 7.60
C PHE A 219 15.73 9.97 8.58
N ALA A 220 14.56 10.16 9.20
CA ALA A 220 14.32 11.30 10.09
C ALA A 220 15.28 11.30 11.28
N LYS A 221 15.80 12.47 11.63
CA LYS A 221 16.61 12.65 12.83
C LYS A 221 15.74 12.59 14.08
N ARG A 222 16.35 12.15 15.18
CA ARG A 222 15.69 12.16 16.49
C ARG A 222 15.63 13.59 17.03
N ASP A 223 14.50 13.94 17.63
CA ASP A 223 14.35 15.20 18.38
C ASP A 223 15.05 15.15 19.74
N ASN A 224 14.89 16.20 20.54
CA ASN A 224 15.52 16.34 21.87
C ASN A 224 15.06 15.29 22.88
N ILE A 225 13.95 14.61 22.64
CA ILE A 225 13.41 13.54 23.50
C ILE A 225 13.57 12.15 22.85
N GLY A 226 14.38 12.08 21.79
CA GLY A 226 14.76 10.85 21.12
C GLY A 226 13.75 10.29 20.12
N ARG A 227 12.70 11.04 19.75
CA ARG A 227 11.66 10.60 18.83
C ARG A 227 11.93 11.04 17.39
N ARG A 228 11.50 10.26 16.43
CA ARG A 228 11.55 10.57 14.99
C ARG A 228 10.14 10.81 14.46
N TYR A 229 9.96 11.89 13.72
CA TYR A 229 8.71 12.22 13.04
C TYR A 229 8.95 12.42 11.56
N CYS A 230 7.98 12.03 10.74
CA CYS A 230 7.95 12.44 9.35
C CYS A 230 7.25 13.79 9.26
N ARG A 231 7.94 14.80 8.71
CA ARG A 231 7.43 16.17 8.57
C ARG A 231 7.46 16.60 7.11
N PRO A 232 6.45 16.16 6.31
CA PRO A 232 6.34 16.57 4.93
C PRO A 232 6.32 18.09 4.78
N PHE A 233 7.06 18.59 3.79
CA PHE A 233 7.17 20.01 3.44
C PHE A 233 7.81 20.93 4.50
N ASP A 234 8.20 20.41 5.65
CA ASP A 234 8.92 21.22 6.65
C ASP A 234 10.36 21.49 6.14
N PRO A 235 10.78 22.77 6.00
CA PRO A 235 12.13 23.09 5.57
C PRO A 235 13.23 22.55 6.50
N SER A 236 12.92 22.32 7.77
CA SER A 236 13.79 21.67 8.74
C SER A 236 13.63 20.15 8.78
N GLY A 237 12.71 19.60 7.98
CA GLY A 237 12.41 18.18 7.89
C GLY A 237 13.67 17.37 7.59
N GLY A 238 13.87 16.28 8.31
CA GLY A 238 15.08 15.46 8.24
C GLY A 238 14.85 14.09 7.62
N GLY A 239 13.71 13.86 6.97
CA GLY A 239 13.37 12.57 6.37
C GLY A 239 12.15 11.90 6.99
N PHE A 240 12.08 10.58 6.85
CA PHE A 240 10.97 9.75 7.31
C PHE A 240 11.44 8.62 8.24
N PHE A 241 10.51 7.94 8.85
CA PHE A 241 10.70 6.62 9.46
C PHE A 241 9.84 5.59 8.69
N ILE A 242 10.23 4.31 8.75
CA ILE A 242 9.52 3.25 8.06
C ILE A 242 8.29 2.80 8.86
N SER A 243 7.20 2.56 8.15
CA SER A 243 5.98 1.97 8.70
C SER A 243 5.53 0.78 7.87
N GLU A 244 4.84 -0.16 8.51
CA GLU A 244 4.13 -1.22 7.82
C GLU A 244 2.68 -0.82 7.61
N ALA A 245 2.14 -1.20 6.46
CA ALA A 245 0.72 -1.00 6.15
C ALA A 245 0.29 -1.89 4.98
N ALA A 246 -1.02 -2.07 4.87
CA ALA A 246 -1.67 -2.55 3.67
C ALA A 246 -2.89 -1.72 3.33
N ALA A 247 -3.20 -1.62 2.05
CA ALA A 247 -4.41 -1.00 1.54
C ALA A 247 -4.97 -1.85 0.39
N ALA A 248 -6.29 -1.81 0.21
CA ALA A 248 -6.97 -2.45 -0.89
C ALA A 248 -8.16 -1.63 -1.37
N ILE A 249 -8.40 -1.66 -2.68
CA ILE A 249 -9.57 -1.05 -3.31
C ILE A 249 -10.20 -2.03 -4.29
N CYS A 250 -11.52 -1.94 -4.44
CA CYS A 250 -12.29 -2.59 -5.48
C CYS A 250 -12.73 -1.52 -6.47
N LEU A 251 -12.38 -1.70 -7.74
CA LEU A 251 -12.76 -0.85 -8.85
C LEU A 251 -13.76 -1.60 -9.72
N GLU A 252 -14.82 -0.95 -10.15
CA GLU A 252 -15.83 -1.51 -11.04
C GLU A 252 -16.15 -0.53 -12.15
N ALA A 253 -16.41 -1.08 -13.36
CA ALA A 253 -16.92 -0.30 -14.47
C ALA A 253 -18.38 0.09 -14.21
N GLY A 254 -18.72 1.36 -14.37
CA GLY A 254 -20.08 1.86 -14.21
C GLY A 254 -20.14 3.34 -13.87
N ASP A 255 -21.34 3.89 -13.96
CA ASP A 255 -21.63 5.30 -13.63
C ASP A 255 -22.10 5.38 -12.17
N GLY A 256 -21.20 5.04 -11.22
CA GLY A 256 -21.52 4.99 -9.80
C GLY A 256 -21.68 6.38 -9.17
N GLU A 257 -22.50 6.47 -8.12
CA GLU A 257 -22.65 7.66 -7.27
C GLU A 257 -21.42 7.88 -6.36
N ASN A 258 -20.41 7.06 -6.51
CA ASN A 258 -19.21 7.03 -5.67
C ASN A 258 -18.08 7.87 -6.25
N VAL A 259 -16.96 7.87 -5.54
CA VAL A 259 -15.72 8.50 -5.99
C VAL A 259 -15.20 7.77 -7.22
N GLU A 260 -14.99 8.52 -8.31
CA GLU A 260 -14.52 8.00 -9.60
C GLU A 260 -13.00 8.11 -9.70
N VAL A 261 -12.37 7.10 -10.30
CA VAL A 261 -10.98 7.20 -10.82
C VAL A 261 -11.06 7.81 -12.22
N GLU A 262 -10.91 9.12 -12.30
CA GLU A 262 -11.04 9.89 -13.54
C GLU A 262 -9.87 9.67 -14.50
N ASN A 263 -8.64 9.65 -13.96
CA ASN A 263 -7.42 9.52 -14.75
C ASN A 263 -6.29 8.92 -13.93
N CYS A 264 -5.38 8.22 -14.61
CA CYS A 264 -4.12 7.76 -14.04
C CYS A 264 -2.98 8.05 -15.01
N TRP A 265 -1.87 8.57 -14.49
CA TRP A 265 -0.67 8.85 -15.27
C TRP A 265 0.55 8.14 -14.67
N LEU A 266 1.37 7.56 -15.54
CA LEU A 266 2.66 6.98 -15.19
C LEU A 266 3.77 7.65 -15.99
N GLY A 267 4.90 7.84 -15.34
CA GLY A 267 6.11 8.33 -15.96
C GLY A 267 7.35 7.97 -15.17
N ALA A 268 8.47 8.42 -15.68
CA ALA A 268 9.74 8.30 -15.00
C ALA A 268 10.58 9.55 -15.25
N ASP A 269 11.44 9.89 -14.29
CA ASP A 269 12.49 10.87 -14.51
C ASP A 269 13.80 10.22 -15.00
N ALA A 270 14.04 8.97 -14.59
CA ALA A 270 15.15 8.12 -15.02
C ALA A 270 16.55 8.80 -14.97
N THR A 271 16.72 9.80 -14.12
CA THR A 271 17.95 10.60 -14.06
C THR A 271 19.03 9.92 -13.22
N HIS A 272 18.63 9.17 -12.18
CA HIS A 272 19.54 8.50 -11.26
C HIS A 272 18.83 7.37 -10.51
N LEU A 273 19.59 6.38 -10.00
CA LEU A 273 19.02 5.25 -9.25
C LEU A 273 18.25 5.65 -7.98
N LEU A 274 18.69 6.71 -7.32
CA LEU A 274 18.16 7.14 -6.02
C LEU A 274 17.72 8.61 -6.01
N ALA A 275 18.43 9.49 -6.74
CA ALA A 275 18.10 10.91 -6.79
C ALA A 275 16.90 11.15 -7.74
N ILE A 276 16.10 12.14 -7.38
CA ILE A 276 14.98 12.62 -8.18
C ILE A 276 15.50 13.81 -9.02
N ASP A 277 14.96 13.97 -10.23
CA ASP A 277 15.24 15.11 -11.10
C ASP A 277 15.01 16.45 -10.37
N PRO A 278 16.06 17.25 -10.11
CA PRO A 278 15.95 18.48 -9.35
C PRO A 278 15.12 19.55 -10.06
N THR A 279 14.88 19.43 -11.37
CA THR A 279 14.04 20.36 -12.14
C THR A 279 12.56 20.13 -11.90
N GLY A 280 12.18 18.88 -11.54
CA GLY A 280 10.78 18.46 -11.42
C GLY A 280 10.02 18.35 -12.74
N ALA A 281 10.72 18.37 -13.88
CA ALA A 281 10.09 18.39 -15.21
C ALA A 281 9.15 17.19 -15.44
N SER A 282 9.55 16.01 -14.99
CA SER A 282 8.71 14.81 -15.10
C SER A 282 7.47 14.86 -14.21
N LEU A 283 7.58 15.43 -13.00
CA LEU A 283 6.43 15.72 -12.14
C LEU A 283 5.47 16.70 -12.79
N GLU A 284 5.97 17.78 -13.37
CA GLU A 284 5.13 18.76 -14.06
C GLU A 284 4.38 18.15 -15.25
N ARG A 285 5.04 17.30 -16.05
CA ARG A 285 4.35 16.58 -17.14
C ARG A 285 3.18 15.77 -16.63
N GLY A 286 3.39 15.01 -15.54
CA GLY A 286 2.35 14.20 -14.90
C GLY A 286 1.23 15.06 -14.34
N LEU A 287 1.57 16.13 -13.62
CA LEU A 287 0.59 17.05 -13.05
C LEU A 287 -0.24 17.73 -14.15
N ARG A 288 0.37 18.20 -15.25
CA ARG A 288 -0.37 18.79 -16.39
C ARG A 288 -1.32 17.78 -17.03
N ALA A 289 -0.86 16.54 -17.25
CA ALA A 289 -1.70 15.47 -17.79
C ALA A 289 -2.86 15.11 -16.85
N CYS A 290 -2.65 15.15 -15.52
CA CYS A 290 -3.67 14.89 -14.53
C CYS A 290 -4.61 16.08 -14.32
N ALA A 291 -4.10 17.30 -14.24
CA ALA A 291 -4.93 18.49 -14.07
C ALA A 291 -5.80 18.75 -15.31
N ALA A 292 -5.27 18.52 -16.53
CA ALA A 292 -6.01 18.71 -17.80
C ALA A 292 -6.76 20.04 -17.85
N GLU A 293 -6.10 21.14 -17.39
CA GLU A 293 -6.63 22.51 -17.31
C GLU A 293 -7.88 22.68 -16.41
N ARG A 294 -8.21 21.66 -15.63
CA ARG A 294 -9.33 21.68 -14.68
C ARG A 294 -8.83 21.95 -13.27
N LYS A 295 -9.64 22.64 -12.48
CA LYS A 295 -9.32 22.95 -11.07
C LYS A 295 -9.09 21.67 -10.28
N VAL A 296 -7.97 21.63 -9.53
CA VAL A 296 -7.65 20.60 -8.56
C VAL A 296 -7.95 21.17 -7.16
N THR A 297 -8.79 20.48 -6.40
CA THR A 297 -9.21 20.92 -5.06
C THR A 297 -8.13 20.64 -4.03
N PHE A 298 -7.56 19.44 -4.08
CA PHE A 298 -6.47 19.04 -3.16
C PHE A 298 -5.53 18.02 -3.79
N ILE A 299 -4.35 17.91 -3.20
CA ILE A 299 -3.30 16.99 -3.64
C ILE A 299 -2.78 16.21 -2.43
N GLN A 300 -2.87 14.89 -2.51
CA GLN A 300 -2.15 13.97 -1.66
C GLN A 300 -0.76 13.75 -2.26
N ALA A 301 0.23 14.46 -1.74
CA ALA A 301 1.59 14.45 -2.26
C ALA A 301 2.39 13.23 -1.85
N HIS A 302 3.46 12.93 -2.59
CA HIS A 302 4.43 11.92 -2.17
C HIS A 302 5.18 12.35 -0.91
N ALA A 303 5.51 13.61 -0.79
CA ALA A 303 6.33 14.24 0.24
C ALA A 303 6.62 13.40 1.49
N ALA A 304 7.89 13.20 1.79
CA ALA A 304 8.38 12.30 2.83
C ALA A 304 9.28 13.01 3.88
N GLY A 305 9.22 14.34 3.99
CA GLY A 305 10.06 15.12 4.88
C GLY A 305 11.51 15.25 4.40
N THR A 306 11.77 14.98 3.12
CA THR A 306 13.11 15.05 2.52
C THR A 306 13.31 16.34 1.73
N GLN A 307 14.54 16.59 1.27
CA GLN A 307 14.84 17.75 0.42
C GLN A 307 14.04 17.71 -0.92
N HIS A 308 13.61 16.55 -1.37
CA HIS A 308 12.81 16.37 -2.59
C HIS A 308 11.41 16.98 -2.48
N ASP A 309 10.89 17.14 -1.27
CA ASP A 309 9.60 17.79 -1.04
C ASP A 309 9.53 19.21 -1.63
N ARG A 310 10.67 19.92 -1.69
CA ARG A 310 10.75 21.26 -2.29
C ARG A 310 10.54 21.21 -3.81
N VAL A 311 11.09 20.20 -4.47
CA VAL A 311 10.92 20.00 -5.93
C VAL A 311 9.47 19.67 -6.23
N GLU A 312 8.87 18.76 -5.46
CA GLU A 312 7.47 18.40 -5.60
C GLU A 312 6.55 19.59 -5.35
N TRP A 313 6.77 20.34 -4.26
CA TRP A 313 6.01 21.56 -3.96
C TRP A 313 6.09 22.59 -5.08
N ALA A 314 7.29 22.82 -5.62
CA ALA A 314 7.49 23.76 -6.71
C ALA A 314 6.74 23.32 -7.99
N ALA A 315 6.78 22.03 -8.34
CA ALA A 315 6.06 21.48 -9.48
C ALA A 315 4.53 21.61 -9.29
N ILE A 316 4.02 21.26 -8.10
CA ILE A 316 2.60 21.41 -7.74
C ILE A 316 2.17 22.88 -7.88
N THR A 317 2.94 23.79 -7.29
CA THR A 317 2.60 25.22 -7.32
C THR A 317 2.59 25.79 -8.75
N ARG A 318 3.53 25.37 -9.60
CA ARG A 318 3.60 25.82 -10.99
C ARG A 318 2.42 25.34 -11.85
N VAL A 319 1.91 24.14 -11.58
CA VAL A 319 0.86 23.51 -12.41
C VAL A 319 -0.54 23.70 -11.83
N CYS A 320 -0.70 23.48 -10.53
CA CYS A 320 -2.02 23.49 -9.88
C CYS A 320 -2.31 24.80 -9.13
N GLY A 321 -1.32 25.72 -9.06
CA GLY A 321 -1.46 26.97 -8.30
C GLY A 321 -1.29 26.75 -6.79
N ARG A 322 -1.52 27.81 -6.03
CA ARG A 322 -1.41 27.80 -4.55
C ARG A 322 -2.76 27.55 -3.84
N GLU A 323 -3.84 27.48 -4.57
CA GLU A 323 -5.19 27.31 -4.03
C GLU A 323 -5.52 25.84 -3.74
N ALA A 324 -4.85 24.89 -4.41
CA ALA A 324 -5.00 23.49 -4.09
C ALA A 324 -4.42 23.18 -2.71
N ALA A 325 -5.21 22.58 -1.84
CA ALA A 325 -4.71 22.12 -0.56
C ALA A 325 -3.75 20.94 -0.76
N VAL A 326 -2.60 20.96 -0.09
CA VAL A 326 -1.58 19.92 -0.25
C VAL A 326 -1.27 19.29 1.11
N PHE A 327 -1.29 17.97 1.18
CA PHE A 327 -0.91 17.23 2.37
C PHE A 327 -0.23 15.91 1.98
N SER A 328 0.40 15.25 2.96
CA SER A 328 0.92 13.91 2.82
C SER A 328 0.56 13.08 4.06
N HIS A 329 -0.03 11.91 3.84
CA HIS A 329 -0.39 10.96 4.89
C HIS A 329 0.82 10.51 5.72
N LYS A 330 2.03 10.67 5.19
CA LYS A 330 3.26 10.31 5.90
C LYS A 330 3.50 11.14 7.15
N HIS A 331 2.85 12.31 7.25
CA HIS A 331 2.81 13.11 8.47
C HIS A 331 2.31 12.27 9.67
N TRP A 332 1.25 11.48 9.47
CA TRP A 332 0.65 10.67 10.55
C TRP A 332 1.24 9.28 10.65
N LEU A 333 1.55 8.66 9.52
CA LEU A 333 1.86 7.24 9.42
C LEU A 333 3.34 6.92 9.23
N GLY A 334 4.19 7.91 8.90
CA GLY A 334 5.51 7.61 8.37
C GLY A 334 5.43 7.05 6.94
N HIS A 335 6.51 6.45 6.45
CA HIS A 335 6.59 5.96 5.09
C HIS A 335 6.30 4.46 4.99
N CYS A 336 5.14 4.10 4.46
CA CYS A 336 4.69 2.73 4.25
C CYS A 336 5.20 2.11 2.93
N LEU A 337 6.30 2.61 2.39
CA LEU A 337 7.00 2.11 1.20
C LEU A 337 6.05 1.76 0.03
N GLY A 338 6.03 0.50 -0.42
CA GLY A 338 5.20 0.06 -1.55
C GLY A 338 3.69 0.22 -1.37
N ALA A 339 3.21 0.26 -0.13
CA ALA A 339 1.80 0.49 0.18
C ALA A 339 1.39 1.98 0.14
N SER A 340 2.37 2.91 0.23
CA SER A 340 2.09 4.35 0.43
C SER A 340 1.20 4.97 -0.64
N GLY A 341 1.39 4.64 -1.91
CA GLY A 341 0.60 5.25 -2.99
C GLY A 341 -0.89 4.90 -2.90
N LEU A 342 -1.20 3.62 -2.69
CA LEU A 342 -2.59 3.16 -2.55
C LEU A 342 -3.21 3.66 -1.24
N LEU A 343 -2.45 3.69 -0.15
CA LEU A 343 -2.90 4.25 1.11
C LEU A 343 -3.25 5.73 0.98
N GLY A 344 -2.40 6.52 0.30
CA GLY A 344 -2.68 7.91 -0.03
C GLY A 344 -3.95 8.06 -0.86
N LEU A 345 -4.19 7.17 -1.82
CA LEU A 345 -5.40 7.15 -2.64
C LEU A 345 -6.66 6.84 -1.81
N VAL A 346 -6.58 5.88 -0.89
CA VAL A 346 -7.67 5.58 0.05
C VAL A 346 -8.00 6.80 0.90
N ILE A 347 -7.00 7.48 1.44
CA ILE A 347 -7.21 8.71 2.22
C ILE A 347 -7.82 9.83 1.35
N SER A 348 -7.36 9.98 0.11
CA SER A 348 -7.98 10.91 -0.84
C SER A 348 -9.45 10.59 -1.11
N ALA A 349 -9.78 9.32 -1.31
CA ALA A 349 -11.17 8.89 -1.48
C ALA A 349 -12.02 9.16 -0.24
N MET A 350 -11.44 9.02 0.97
CA MET A 350 -12.12 9.38 2.22
C MET A 350 -12.36 10.88 2.33
N CYS A 351 -11.43 11.73 1.86
CA CYS A 351 -11.66 13.18 1.76
C CYS A 351 -12.88 13.49 0.90
N HIS A 352 -13.03 12.83 -0.24
CA HIS A 352 -14.21 12.95 -1.09
C HIS A 352 -15.48 12.45 -0.40
N GLN A 353 -15.46 11.28 0.24
CA GLN A 353 -16.61 10.70 0.91
C GLN A 353 -17.11 11.56 2.08
N HIS A 354 -16.20 12.07 2.89
CA HIS A 354 -16.53 12.92 4.06
C HIS A 354 -16.65 14.41 3.71
N ALA A 355 -16.38 14.78 2.46
CA ALA A 355 -16.36 16.18 2.01
C ALA A 355 -15.51 17.10 2.92
N THR A 356 -14.35 16.59 3.39
CA THR A 356 -13.45 17.34 4.28
C THR A 356 -11.99 16.90 4.08
N LEU A 357 -11.05 17.80 4.32
CA LEU A 357 -9.62 17.49 4.32
C LEU A 357 -9.15 16.92 5.67
N PRO A 358 -8.02 16.24 5.73
CA PRO A 358 -7.36 15.90 6.97
C PRO A 358 -7.08 17.18 7.79
N LEU A 359 -7.61 17.28 9.02
CA LEU A 359 -7.49 18.46 9.91
C LEU A 359 -7.89 19.78 9.25
N GLY A 360 -8.65 19.73 8.18
CA GLY A 360 -8.89 20.88 7.31
C GLY A 360 -10.34 21.27 7.15
N PRO A 361 -10.60 22.28 6.32
CA PRO A 361 -11.94 22.75 6.03
C PRO A 361 -12.74 21.70 5.23
N ALA A 362 -14.06 21.92 5.20
CA ALA A 362 -14.96 21.22 4.30
C ALA A 362 -14.54 21.43 2.82
N ILE A 363 -14.76 20.43 2.01
CA ILE A 363 -14.51 20.44 0.56
C ILE A 363 -15.83 20.73 -0.15
N SER A 364 -15.84 21.75 -1.00
CA SER A 364 -16.98 22.01 -1.89
C SER A 364 -17.02 20.96 -3.00
N ARG A 365 -18.18 20.40 -3.28
CA ARG A 365 -18.41 19.48 -4.40
C ARG A 365 -18.91 20.23 -5.65
N PRO A 366 -18.62 19.77 -6.85
CA PRO A 366 -17.75 18.63 -7.16
C PRO A 366 -16.29 18.94 -6.83
N ALA A 367 -15.59 17.97 -6.29
CA ALA A 367 -14.19 18.05 -5.91
C ALA A 367 -13.33 17.17 -6.82
N ARG A 368 -12.06 17.55 -7.01
CA ARG A 368 -11.10 16.82 -7.81
C ARG A 368 -9.75 16.78 -7.11
N SER A 369 -9.15 15.63 -7.01
CA SER A 369 -7.87 15.48 -6.32
C SER A 369 -6.85 14.70 -7.14
N ILE A 370 -5.56 14.90 -6.84
CA ILE A 370 -4.45 14.14 -7.40
C ILE A 370 -3.70 13.48 -6.25
N THR A 371 -3.51 12.16 -6.34
CA THR A 371 -2.61 11.42 -5.46
C THR A 371 -1.31 11.14 -6.21
N ILE A 372 -0.16 11.48 -5.61
CA ILE A 372 1.17 11.36 -6.19
C ILE A 372 1.97 10.31 -5.42
N SER A 373 2.69 9.46 -6.14
CA SER A 373 3.70 8.59 -5.57
C SER A 373 4.95 8.56 -6.43
N GLN A 374 6.11 8.65 -5.78
CA GLN A 374 7.41 8.61 -6.42
C GLN A 374 8.24 7.49 -5.81
N GLY A 375 9.03 6.79 -6.61
CA GLY A 375 9.86 5.68 -6.15
C GLY A 375 11.29 5.77 -6.69
N PHE A 376 12.23 5.19 -5.95
CA PHE A 376 13.60 5.02 -6.44
C PHE A 376 13.60 4.36 -7.82
N GLY A 377 14.58 4.72 -8.66
CA GLY A 377 14.61 4.37 -10.07
C GLY A 377 13.79 5.31 -10.95
N GLY A 378 13.33 6.45 -10.39
CA GLY A 378 12.63 7.50 -11.12
C GLY A 378 11.15 7.23 -11.39
N HIS A 379 10.58 6.19 -10.81
CA HIS A 379 9.18 5.85 -11.02
C HIS A 379 8.24 6.92 -10.46
N ILE A 380 7.27 7.37 -11.27
CA ILE A 380 6.26 8.34 -10.85
C ILE A 380 4.88 7.79 -11.24
N GLY A 381 3.98 7.73 -10.26
CA GLY A 381 2.57 7.39 -10.46
C GLY A 381 1.67 8.49 -9.93
N MET A 382 0.63 8.81 -10.68
CA MET A 382 -0.42 9.76 -10.28
C MET A 382 -1.79 9.17 -10.57
N CYS A 383 -2.74 9.44 -9.68
CA CYS A 383 -4.13 9.05 -9.84
C CYS A 383 -5.04 10.23 -9.51
N VAL A 384 -6.03 10.47 -10.37
CA VAL A 384 -7.03 11.53 -10.22
C VAL A 384 -8.32 10.92 -9.73
N LEU A 385 -8.85 11.46 -8.63
CA LEU A 385 -10.19 11.16 -8.17
C LEU A 385 -11.12 12.37 -8.38
N ALA A 386 -12.37 12.07 -8.73
CA ALA A 386 -13.48 13.02 -8.80
C ALA A 386 -14.65 12.54 -7.95
N GLY A 387 -15.38 13.49 -7.29
CA GLY A 387 -16.55 13.16 -6.48
C GLY A 387 -17.24 14.35 -5.82
#